data_2a52b44bfa6319388532dc12a3998deb
#
_entry.id   2a52b44bfa6319388532dc12a3998deb
#
_cell.length_a   1.000
_cell.length_b   1.000
_cell.length_c   1.000
_cell.angle_alpha   90.00
_cell.angle_beta   90.00
_cell.angle_gamma   90.00
#
_symmetry.space_group_name_H-M   'P 1'
#
loop_
_entity.id
_entity.type
_entity.pdbx_description
1 polymer ?
#
loop_
_entity_poly.entity_id
_entity_poly.type
_entity_poly.pdbx_seq_one_letter_code
_entity_poly.pdbx_strand_id
1 'polypeptide(L)'
;MYGDGLSVWQLPNGKWTGQLTVRLADGSRKKFQRRRDTRKEAILAIKTLRAQLPNQEAGRPKSLRELLPEYLEYKRARVRPNTLADYKHQLELWAFPTLGDKLVSEVRARDVISLLNNLDEKGLSSSTINTVLARLSTFFNYALSVDQAIENPCKKVETFRPNGRSLVQEPWSLEETKHALSKAGGSELELFINFAVFLGLRKGEILALRWCDVNFEGGWVQIDKTRSNRRVLSPEGVIQTRDITSDPKTFSGFRRLPLPPKLLVALLNERDKRQRANQTTLESDYLVRGVGGGKVSVSFLGKQWKRFCEQHDIRKIRIHDIRHTAIVQALEAGARLEEASQGAGHSSTEITKRIYARYVPALAQRFASSLAERLDDESADTQGAFLGGGVNVDN
;
A
#
# COMPACT_ATOMS: atom_id res chain seq x y z
N MET A 1 18.25 -15.49 -31.28
CA MET A 1 17.58 -16.76 -30.97
C MET A 1 16.77 -16.52 -29.70
N TYR A 2 15.47 -16.78 -29.73
CA TYR A 2 14.66 -16.76 -28.49
C TYR A 2 14.80 -18.14 -27.87
N GLY A 3 15.08 -18.23 -26.58
CA GLY A 3 15.50 -19.44 -25.87
C GLY A 3 14.59 -20.68 -25.90
N ASP A 4 13.51 -20.69 -26.73
CA ASP A 4 12.42 -21.69 -26.67
C ASP A 4 12.27 -22.50 -27.98
N GLY A 5 13.34 -22.66 -28.75
CA GLY A 5 13.27 -23.37 -30.06
C GLY A 5 12.52 -22.60 -31.15
N LEU A 6 12.19 -21.31 -30.90
CA LEU A 6 11.52 -20.40 -31.83
C LEU A 6 12.56 -19.53 -32.54
N SER A 7 12.56 -19.52 -33.85
CA SER A 7 13.36 -18.64 -34.67
C SER A 7 12.48 -17.91 -35.70
N VAL A 8 12.82 -16.65 -36.02
CA VAL A 8 12.09 -15.84 -36.99
C VAL A 8 13.11 -15.08 -37.83
N TRP A 9 12.96 -15.16 -39.17
CA TRP A 9 13.83 -14.46 -40.12
C TRP A 9 13.04 -14.00 -41.33
N GLN A 10 13.58 -13.06 -42.05
CA GLN A 10 13.00 -12.56 -43.29
C GLN A 10 13.53 -13.35 -44.50
N LEU A 11 12.67 -13.66 -45.44
CA LEU A 11 13.02 -14.31 -46.72
C LEU A 11 13.40 -13.25 -47.77
N PRO A 12 14.14 -13.63 -48.81
CA PRO A 12 14.51 -12.70 -49.91
C PRO A 12 13.32 -12.04 -50.59
N ASN A 13 12.14 -12.66 -50.57
CA ASN A 13 10.90 -12.13 -51.12
C ASN A 13 10.16 -11.17 -50.17
N GLY A 14 10.80 -10.71 -49.09
CA GLY A 14 10.26 -9.77 -48.13
C GLY A 14 9.34 -10.39 -47.05
N LYS A 15 8.87 -11.64 -47.21
CA LYS A 15 8.02 -12.31 -46.24
C LYS A 15 8.81 -12.79 -45.01
N TRP A 16 8.15 -12.88 -43.88
CA TRP A 16 8.71 -13.38 -42.62
C TRP A 16 8.35 -14.84 -42.38
N THR A 17 9.34 -15.63 -42.05
CA THR A 17 9.15 -17.04 -41.66
C THR A 17 9.39 -17.19 -40.16
N GLY A 18 8.40 -17.70 -39.44
CA GLY A 18 8.57 -18.21 -38.11
C GLY A 18 8.77 -19.74 -38.12
N GLN A 19 9.73 -20.26 -37.38
CA GLN A 19 10.00 -21.69 -37.21
C GLN A 19 9.91 -22.06 -35.74
N LEU A 20 9.24 -23.18 -35.49
CA LEU A 20 9.20 -23.88 -34.21
C LEU A 20 9.84 -25.26 -34.39
N THR A 21 10.81 -25.56 -33.51
CA THR A 21 11.40 -26.89 -33.42
C THR A 21 10.88 -27.58 -32.18
N VAL A 22 10.14 -28.64 -32.32
CA VAL A 22 9.55 -29.45 -31.22
C VAL A 22 10.28 -30.77 -31.12
N ARG A 23 10.62 -31.18 -29.89
CA ARG A 23 11.15 -32.51 -29.59
C ARG A 23 9.98 -33.45 -29.38
N LEU A 24 9.92 -34.57 -30.10
CA LEU A 24 8.87 -35.56 -29.95
C LEU A 24 9.23 -36.57 -28.82
N ALA A 25 8.24 -37.37 -28.39
CA ALA A 25 8.42 -38.36 -27.31
C ALA A 25 9.46 -39.44 -27.62
N ASP A 26 9.70 -39.70 -28.90
CA ASP A 26 10.74 -40.60 -29.40
C ASP A 26 12.14 -39.99 -29.45
N GLY A 27 12.29 -38.73 -28.95
CA GLY A 27 13.54 -37.98 -28.98
C GLY A 27 13.85 -37.26 -30.30
N SER A 28 13.09 -37.53 -31.35
CA SER A 28 13.24 -36.87 -32.67
C SER A 28 12.84 -35.39 -32.62
N ARG A 29 13.31 -34.60 -33.59
CA ARG A 29 12.97 -33.15 -33.70
C ARG A 29 12.15 -32.91 -34.95
N LYS A 30 10.95 -32.34 -34.78
CA LYS A 30 10.09 -31.92 -35.88
C LYS A 30 10.09 -30.38 -35.99
N LYS A 31 10.28 -29.88 -37.23
CA LYS A 31 10.29 -28.45 -37.51
C LYS A 31 8.97 -28.07 -38.16
N PHE A 32 8.34 -27.01 -37.63
CA PHE A 32 7.13 -26.40 -38.18
C PHE A 32 7.45 -24.98 -38.62
N GLN A 33 6.97 -24.58 -39.80
CA GLN A 33 7.20 -23.21 -40.31
C GLN A 33 5.87 -22.57 -40.70
N ARG A 34 5.79 -21.28 -40.49
CA ARG A 34 4.68 -20.39 -40.92
C ARG A 34 5.23 -19.13 -41.53
N ARG A 35 4.74 -18.79 -42.74
CA ARG A 35 5.11 -17.58 -43.46
C ARG A 35 4.03 -16.52 -43.32
N ARG A 36 4.41 -15.24 -43.10
CA ARG A 36 3.51 -14.11 -42.97
C ARG A 36 4.15 -12.89 -43.58
N ASP A 37 3.35 -11.85 -43.81
CA ASP A 37 3.83 -10.61 -44.42
C ASP A 37 4.61 -9.75 -43.42
N THR A 38 4.31 -9.83 -42.14
CA THR A 38 5.02 -9.11 -41.08
C THR A 38 5.71 -10.03 -40.07
N ARG A 39 6.79 -9.52 -39.46
CA ARG A 39 7.51 -10.22 -38.37
C ARG A 39 6.58 -10.55 -37.20
N LYS A 40 5.70 -9.61 -36.84
CA LYS A 40 4.75 -9.75 -35.73
C LYS A 40 3.73 -10.86 -35.95
N GLU A 41 3.20 -10.95 -37.18
CA GLU A 41 2.28 -12.03 -37.58
C GLU A 41 2.97 -13.38 -37.66
N ALA A 42 4.20 -13.46 -38.14
CA ALA A 42 4.97 -14.70 -38.15
C ALA A 42 5.22 -15.24 -36.73
N ILE A 43 5.58 -14.38 -35.79
CA ILE A 43 5.71 -14.72 -34.38
C ILE A 43 4.38 -15.20 -33.80
N LEU A 44 3.29 -14.49 -34.06
CA LEU A 44 1.96 -14.85 -33.56
C LEU A 44 1.51 -16.21 -34.15
N ALA A 45 1.68 -16.42 -35.45
CA ALA A 45 1.30 -17.66 -36.11
C ALA A 45 2.06 -18.89 -35.57
N ILE A 46 3.34 -18.74 -35.23
CA ILE A 46 4.12 -19.82 -34.63
C ILE A 46 3.75 -20.03 -33.16
N LYS A 47 3.46 -18.99 -32.40
CA LYS A 47 2.96 -19.13 -31.04
C LYS A 47 1.60 -19.83 -30.99
N THR A 48 0.70 -19.48 -31.91
CA THR A 48 -0.60 -20.15 -32.05
C THR A 48 -0.43 -21.64 -32.42
N LEU A 49 0.48 -21.91 -33.35
CA LEU A 49 0.77 -23.30 -33.72
C LEU A 49 1.36 -24.11 -32.56
N ARG A 50 2.26 -23.50 -31.76
CA ARG A 50 2.83 -24.14 -30.57
C ARG A 50 1.75 -24.50 -29.56
N ALA A 51 0.76 -23.62 -29.36
CA ALA A 51 -0.37 -23.87 -28.46
C ALA A 51 -1.34 -24.95 -28.97
N GLN A 52 -1.35 -25.20 -30.28
CA GLN A 52 -2.19 -26.23 -30.92
C GLN A 52 -1.50 -27.60 -31.03
N LEU A 53 -0.17 -27.64 -30.96
CA LEU A 53 0.57 -28.90 -30.99
C LEU A 53 0.47 -29.57 -29.61
N PRO A 54 0.12 -30.86 -29.53
CA PRO A 54 0.17 -31.62 -28.29
C PRO A 54 1.63 -31.68 -27.82
N ASN A 55 1.97 -30.84 -26.89
CA ASN A 55 3.28 -30.85 -26.27
C ASN A 55 3.27 -32.02 -25.27
N GLN A 56 3.86 -33.12 -25.59
CA GLN A 56 3.93 -34.31 -24.71
C GLN A 56 4.79 -34.05 -23.45
N GLU A 57 5.56 -32.97 -23.42
CA GLU A 57 6.31 -32.47 -22.24
C GLU A 57 5.66 -31.25 -21.53
N ALA A 58 4.85 -30.45 -22.24
CA ALA A 58 4.01 -29.43 -21.62
C ALA A 58 2.64 -30.03 -21.39
N GLY A 59 2.35 -30.41 -20.15
CA GLY A 59 1.14 -31.12 -19.76
C GLY A 59 -0.14 -30.55 -20.37
N ARG A 60 -1.20 -31.36 -20.37
CA ARG A 60 -2.53 -31.01 -20.89
C ARG A 60 -2.94 -29.60 -20.59
N PRO A 61 -3.75 -28.94 -21.43
CA PRO A 61 -4.31 -27.62 -21.11
C PRO A 61 -4.94 -27.65 -19.71
N LYS A 62 -4.55 -26.73 -18.87
CA LYS A 62 -4.99 -26.62 -17.47
C LYS A 62 -6.05 -25.54 -17.33
N SER A 63 -7.00 -25.76 -16.43
CA SER A 63 -7.88 -24.72 -15.96
C SER A 63 -7.10 -23.72 -15.08
N LEU A 64 -7.69 -22.54 -14.81
CA LEU A 64 -7.06 -21.57 -13.90
C LEU A 64 -6.86 -22.18 -12.51
N ARG A 65 -7.81 -22.98 -12.05
CA ARG A 65 -7.76 -23.66 -10.75
C ARG A 65 -6.64 -24.70 -10.69
N GLU A 66 -6.47 -25.49 -11.74
CA GLU A 66 -5.40 -26.49 -11.84
C GLU A 66 -4.00 -25.86 -11.93
N LEU A 67 -3.87 -24.67 -12.56
CA LEU A 67 -2.59 -23.99 -12.71
C LEU A 67 -2.19 -23.17 -11.46
N LEU A 68 -3.13 -22.84 -10.56
CA LEU A 68 -2.89 -22.00 -9.38
C LEU A 68 -1.74 -22.52 -8.47
N PRO A 69 -1.66 -23.82 -8.12
CA PRO A 69 -0.59 -24.31 -7.25
C PRO A 69 0.81 -24.06 -7.82
N GLU A 70 1.00 -24.27 -9.11
CA GLU A 70 2.27 -24.05 -9.81
C GLU A 70 2.62 -22.55 -9.84
N TYR A 71 1.63 -21.70 -10.10
CA TYR A 71 1.80 -20.26 -10.02
C TYR A 71 2.21 -19.78 -8.62
N LEU A 72 1.59 -20.31 -7.58
CA LEU A 72 1.92 -19.97 -6.20
C LEU A 72 3.34 -20.43 -5.84
N GLU A 73 3.74 -21.61 -6.27
CA GLU A 73 5.11 -22.10 -6.06
C GLU A 73 6.13 -21.20 -6.78
N TYR A 74 5.85 -20.86 -8.06
CA TYR A 74 6.69 -19.90 -8.81
C TYR A 74 6.82 -18.56 -8.09
N LYS A 75 5.74 -18.06 -7.45
CA LYS A 75 5.74 -16.79 -6.72
C LYS A 75 6.38 -16.89 -5.34
N ARG A 76 6.45 -18.05 -4.72
CA ARG A 76 6.91 -18.25 -3.34
C ARG A 76 8.30 -17.63 -3.07
N ALA A 77 9.24 -17.83 -3.98
CA ALA A 77 10.58 -17.28 -3.87
C ALA A 77 10.70 -15.78 -4.26
N ARG A 78 9.63 -15.19 -4.82
CA ARG A 78 9.66 -13.85 -5.44
C ARG A 78 8.87 -12.79 -4.69
N VAL A 79 8.01 -13.21 -3.77
CA VAL A 79 7.14 -12.29 -3.01
C VAL A 79 7.13 -12.65 -1.53
N ARG A 80 6.80 -11.67 -0.69
CA ARG A 80 6.65 -11.93 0.75
C ARG A 80 5.47 -12.89 1.02
N PRO A 81 5.53 -13.71 2.09
CA PRO A 81 4.49 -14.73 2.38
C PRO A 81 3.06 -14.19 2.43
N ASN A 82 2.87 -12.98 2.98
CA ASN A 82 1.54 -12.36 3.00
C ASN A 82 1.04 -11.96 1.60
N THR A 83 1.94 -11.51 0.72
CA THR A 83 1.60 -11.19 -0.67
C THR A 83 1.22 -12.45 -1.44
N LEU A 84 1.90 -13.57 -1.18
CA LEU A 84 1.56 -14.87 -1.77
C LEU A 84 0.15 -15.32 -1.35
N ALA A 85 -0.15 -15.23 -0.06
CA ALA A 85 -1.48 -15.55 0.47
C ALA A 85 -2.58 -14.62 -0.09
N ASP A 86 -2.26 -13.33 -0.30
CA ASP A 86 -3.18 -12.39 -0.94
C ASP A 86 -3.42 -12.73 -2.42
N TYR A 87 -2.42 -13.18 -3.17
CA TYR A 87 -2.62 -13.66 -4.54
C TYR A 87 -3.61 -14.81 -4.58
N LYS A 88 -3.39 -15.84 -3.76
CA LYS A 88 -4.31 -16.97 -3.66
C LYS A 88 -5.71 -16.51 -3.30
N HIS A 89 -5.85 -15.75 -2.21
CA HIS A 89 -7.14 -15.27 -1.70
C HIS A 89 -7.93 -14.47 -2.74
N GLN A 90 -7.29 -13.52 -3.41
CA GLN A 90 -7.96 -12.66 -4.40
C GLN A 90 -8.42 -13.46 -5.62
N LEU A 91 -7.61 -14.40 -6.11
CA LEU A 91 -7.97 -15.24 -7.25
C LEU A 91 -9.12 -16.20 -6.90
N GLU A 92 -9.01 -16.92 -5.77
CA GLU A 92 -10.03 -17.89 -5.35
C GLU A 92 -11.37 -17.23 -5.00
N LEU A 93 -11.33 -16.07 -4.31
CA LEU A 93 -12.56 -15.40 -3.88
C LEU A 93 -13.29 -14.70 -5.01
N TRP A 94 -12.56 -14.03 -5.91
CA TRP A 94 -13.15 -13.12 -6.87
C TRP A 94 -13.12 -13.60 -8.32
N ALA A 95 -12.04 -14.23 -8.76
CA ALA A 95 -11.90 -14.65 -10.16
C ALA A 95 -12.39 -16.07 -10.41
N PHE A 96 -12.12 -17.01 -9.52
CA PHE A 96 -12.41 -18.43 -9.73
C PHE A 96 -13.87 -18.84 -9.66
N PRO A 97 -14.79 -18.14 -9.00
CA PRO A 97 -16.22 -18.44 -9.13
C PRO A 97 -16.74 -18.38 -10.57
N THR A 98 -16.12 -17.56 -11.41
CA THR A 98 -16.51 -17.42 -12.83
C THR A 98 -15.51 -18.00 -13.83
N LEU A 99 -14.21 -17.93 -13.53
CA LEU A 99 -13.15 -18.31 -14.47
C LEU A 99 -12.36 -19.53 -14.05
N GLY A 100 -12.50 -20.01 -12.80
CA GLY A 100 -11.62 -21.02 -12.21
C GLY A 100 -11.55 -22.32 -13.00
N ASP A 101 -12.67 -22.77 -13.55
CA ASP A 101 -12.79 -24.05 -14.25
C ASP A 101 -12.63 -23.93 -15.78
N LYS A 102 -12.48 -22.69 -16.30
CA LYS A 102 -12.14 -22.48 -17.70
C LYS A 102 -10.68 -22.82 -17.97
N LEU A 103 -10.42 -23.37 -19.14
CA LEU A 103 -9.04 -23.57 -19.61
C LEU A 103 -8.35 -22.19 -19.76
N VAL A 104 -7.12 -22.10 -19.28
CA VAL A 104 -6.33 -20.85 -19.33
C VAL A 104 -6.20 -20.32 -20.76
N SER A 105 -6.04 -21.23 -21.74
CA SER A 105 -5.95 -20.91 -23.16
C SER A 105 -7.24 -20.38 -23.79
N GLU A 106 -8.39 -20.57 -23.13
CA GLU A 106 -9.72 -20.18 -23.65
C GLU A 106 -10.22 -18.86 -23.11
N VAL A 107 -9.64 -18.35 -22.01
CA VAL A 107 -10.05 -17.09 -21.42
C VAL A 107 -9.71 -15.92 -22.37
N ARG A 108 -10.71 -15.11 -22.64
CA ARG A 108 -10.62 -13.93 -23.52
C ARG A 108 -10.86 -12.65 -22.72
N ALA A 109 -10.52 -11.51 -23.31
CA ALA A 109 -10.75 -10.21 -22.70
C ALA A 109 -12.23 -10.00 -22.30
N ARG A 110 -13.19 -10.49 -23.10
CA ARG A 110 -14.62 -10.43 -22.77
C ARG A 110 -14.97 -11.12 -21.45
N ASP A 111 -14.31 -12.25 -21.15
CA ASP A 111 -14.55 -12.98 -19.90
C ASP A 111 -14.03 -12.21 -18.69
N VAL A 112 -12.90 -11.51 -18.85
CA VAL A 112 -12.33 -10.63 -17.82
C VAL A 112 -13.24 -9.42 -17.62
N ILE A 113 -13.72 -8.79 -18.70
CA ILE A 113 -14.68 -7.66 -18.62
C ILE A 113 -15.95 -8.09 -17.88
N SER A 114 -16.53 -9.23 -18.24
CA SER A 114 -17.70 -9.77 -17.57
C SER A 114 -17.46 -10.03 -16.07
N LEU A 115 -16.30 -10.57 -15.70
CA LEU A 115 -15.90 -10.71 -14.30
C LEU A 115 -15.90 -9.37 -13.59
N LEU A 116 -15.23 -8.35 -14.16
CA LEU A 116 -15.09 -7.04 -13.49
C LEU A 116 -16.45 -6.35 -13.34
N ASN A 117 -17.33 -6.42 -14.33
CA ASN A 117 -18.69 -5.88 -14.26
C ASN A 117 -19.51 -6.57 -13.15
N ASN A 118 -19.42 -7.89 -13.05
CA ASN A 118 -20.07 -8.64 -11.96
C ASN A 118 -19.55 -8.24 -10.57
N LEU A 119 -18.26 -7.91 -10.45
CA LEU A 119 -17.70 -7.40 -9.19
C LEU A 119 -18.20 -5.99 -8.86
N ASP A 120 -18.39 -5.14 -9.86
CA ASP A 120 -18.98 -3.80 -9.70
C ASP A 120 -20.46 -3.88 -9.29
N GLU A 121 -21.24 -4.74 -9.95
CA GLU A 121 -22.65 -5.04 -9.58
C GLU A 121 -22.78 -5.55 -8.14
N LYS A 122 -21.78 -6.29 -7.63
CA LYS A 122 -21.70 -6.71 -6.22
C LYS A 122 -21.30 -5.58 -5.27
N GLY A 123 -21.09 -4.37 -5.77
CA GLY A 123 -20.75 -3.19 -4.97
C GLY A 123 -19.29 -3.13 -4.49
N LEU A 124 -18.36 -3.84 -5.13
CA LEU A 124 -16.95 -3.73 -4.80
C LEU A 124 -16.39 -2.37 -5.24
N SER A 125 -15.49 -1.81 -4.43
CA SER A 125 -14.80 -0.56 -4.81
C SER A 125 -13.93 -0.76 -6.05
N SER A 126 -13.83 0.28 -6.90
CA SER A 126 -12.95 0.29 -8.09
C SER A 126 -11.51 -0.10 -7.74
N SER A 127 -11.01 0.29 -6.56
CA SER A 127 -9.68 -0.12 -6.08
C SER A 127 -9.57 -1.63 -5.86
N THR A 128 -10.61 -2.27 -5.33
CA THR A 128 -10.66 -3.73 -5.14
C THR A 128 -10.73 -4.43 -6.49
N ILE A 129 -11.59 -3.97 -7.40
CA ILE A 129 -11.74 -4.51 -8.76
C ILE A 129 -10.41 -4.43 -9.52
N ASN A 130 -9.74 -3.26 -9.49
CA ASN A 130 -8.42 -3.08 -10.11
C ASN A 130 -7.34 -3.97 -9.47
N THR A 131 -7.44 -4.25 -8.18
CA THR A 131 -6.54 -5.20 -7.52
C THR A 131 -6.76 -6.62 -8.04
N VAL A 132 -7.99 -7.06 -8.21
CA VAL A 132 -8.31 -8.37 -8.80
C VAL A 132 -7.79 -8.47 -10.23
N LEU A 133 -8.02 -7.44 -11.05
CA LEU A 133 -7.48 -7.37 -12.42
C LEU A 133 -5.96 -7.48 -12.44
N ALA A 134 -5.26 -6.76 -11.56
CA ALA A 134 -3.80 -6.81 -11.47
C ALA A 134 -3.30 -8.20 -11.02
N ARG A 135 -3.99 -8.87 -10.09
CA ARG A 135 -3.65 -10.24 -9.67
C ARG A 135 -3.87 -11.25 -10.79
N LEU A 136 -5.00 -11.15 -11.47
CA LEU A 136 -5.30 -11.99 -12.63
C LEU A 136 -4.30 -11.77 -13.77
N SER A 137 -3.92 -10.52 -14.03
CA SER A 137 -2.89 -10.19 -15.02
C SER A 137 -1.52 -10.80 -14.71
N THR A 138 -1.11 -10.80 -13.43
CA THR A 138 0.14 -11.47 -13.01
C THR A 138 0.06 -12.98 -13.14
N PHE A 139 -1.11 -13.58 -12.92
CA PHE A 139 -1.36 -14.99 -13.15
C PHE A 139 -1.22 -15.34 -14.65
N PHE A 140 -1.85 -14.57 -15.54
CA PHE A 140 -1.73 -14.79 -17.00
C PHE A 140 -0.33 -14.54 -17.54
N ASN A 141 0.45 -13.62 -16.94
CA ASN A 141 1.86 -13.46 -17.30
C ASN A 141 2.68 -14.73 -16.96
N TYR A 142 2.36 -15.40 -15.85
CA TYR A 142 2.94 -16.69 -15.53
C TYR A 142 2.47 -17.76 -16.53
N ALA A 143 1.17 -17.84 -16.81
CA ALA A 143 0.60 -18.77 -17.76
C ALA A 143 1.24 -18.66 -19.16
N LEU A 144 1.58 -17.43 -19.59
CA LEU A 144 2.37 -17.19 -20.81
C LEU A 144 3.78 -17.78 -20.72
N SER A 145 4.43 -17.66 -19.55
CA SER A 145 5.81 -18.15 -19.38
C SER A 145 5.94 -19.66 -19.39
N VAL A 146 4.83 -20.38 -19.11
CA VAL A 146 4.74 -21.85 -19.09
C VAL A 146 3.90 -22.40 -20.25
N ASP A 147 3.69 -21.63 -21.29
CA ASP A 147 2.98 -21.99 -22.52
C ASP A 147 1.51 -22.45 -22.32
N GLN A 148 0.88 -22.12 -21.20
CA GLN A 148 -0.53 -22.39 -20.93
C GLN A 148 -1.48 -21.33 -21.52
N ALA A 149 -0.95 -20.16 -21.92
CA ALA A 149 -1.67 -19.10 -22.60
C ALA A 149 -0.88 -18.57 -23.80
N ILE A 150 -1.58 -18.00 -24.77
CA ILE A 150 -0.97 -17.35 -25.95
C ILE A 150 -0.81 -15.85 -25.71
N GLU A 151 -1.74 -15.23 -25.00
CA GLU A 151 -1.76 -13.81 -24.65
C GLU A 151 -2.30 -13.61 -23.24
N ASN A 152 -2.03 -12.42 -22.69
CA ASN A 152 -2.64 -12.02 -21.43
C ASN A 152 -3.92 -11.23 -21.71
N PRO A 153 -5.12 -11.81 -21.46
CA PRO A 153 -6.40 -11.16 -21.77
C PRO A 153 -6.63 -9.89 -20.94
N CYS A 154 -6.01 -9.78 -19.76
CA CYS A 154 -6.17 -8.63 -18.87
C CYS A 154 -5.53 -7.36 -19.43
N LYS A 155 -4.54 -7.47 -20.33
CA LYS A 155 -3.86 -6.29 -20.91
C LYS A 155 -4.73 -5.49 -21.88
N LYS A 156 -5.82 -6.08 -22.35
CA LYS A 156 -6.78 -5.45 -23.26
C LYS A 156 -7.96 -4.82 -22.51
N VAL A 157 -7.95 -4.90 -21.19
CA VAL A 157 -9.04 -4.44 -20.33
C VAL A 157 -8.62 -3.16 -19.63
N GLU A 158 -9.46 -2.15 -19.72
CA GLU A 158 -9.27 -0.89 -19.01
C GLU A 158 -9.50 -1.07 -17.50
N THR A 159 -8.79 -0.27 -16.71
CA THR A 159 -8.99 -0.21 -15.28
C THR A 159 -10.27 0.55 -14.93
N PHE A 160 -10.96 0.11 -13.92
CA PHE A 160 -12.11 0.84 -13.39
C PHE A 160 -11.67 2.20 -12.85
N ARG A 161 -12.32 3.26 -13.31
CA ARG A 161 -12.13 4.59 -12.75
C ARG A 161 -12.80 4.65 -11.38
N PRO A 162 -12.23 5.38 -10.41
CA PRO A 162 -12.90 5.59 -9.15
C PRO A 162 -14.23 6.28 -9.38
N ASN A 163 -15.34 5.56 -9.16
CA ASN A 163 -16.68 6.16 -9.19
C ASN A 163 -16.84 7.01 -7.93
N GLY A 164 -16.85 8.32 -8.11
CA GLY A 164 -17.06 9.27 -7.03
C GLY A 164 -15.80 9.60 -6.22
N ARG A 165 -15.90 10.65 -5.47
CA ARG A 165 -14.91 11.01 -4.44
C ARG A 165 -14.87 9.84 -3.45
N SER A 166 -13.76 9.09 -3.40
CA SER A 166 -13.49 8.29 -2.21
C SER A 166 -13.86 9.17 -1.03
N LEU A 167 -14.77 8.72 -0.17
CA LEU A 167 -15.10 9.43 1.07
C LEU A 167 -13.84 9.43 1.94
N VAL A 168 -12.93 10.31 1.60
CA VAL A 168 -11.74 10.53 2.39
C VAL A 168 -12.22 11.29 3.59
N GLN A 169 -12.17 10.63 4.73
CA GLN A 169 -12.50 11.29 5.99
C GLN A 169 -11.50 12.43 6.22
N GLU A 170 -12.02 13.62 6.49
CA GLU A 170 -11.19 14.75 6.84
C GLU A 170 -10.39 14.43 8.10
N PRO A 171 -9.11 14.88 8.18
CA PRO A 171 -8.34 14.82 9.40
C PRO A 171 -9.09 15.49 10.55
N TRP A 172 -8.76 15.18 11.77
CA TRP A 172 -9.27 15.94 12.91
C TRP A 172 -8.76 17.37 12.87
N SER A 173 -9.60 18.29 13.27
CA SER A 173 -9.18 19.67 13.61
C SER A 173 -8.23 19.66 14.82
N LEU A 174 -7.61 20.81 15.10
CA LEU A 174 -6.77 20.96 16.29
C LEU A 174 -7.57 20.75 17.58
N GLU A 175 -8.84 21.25 17.62
CA GLU A 175 -9.75 21.11 18.75
C GLU A 175 -10.18 19.66 18.95
N GLU A 176 -10.56 18.97 17.89
CA GLU A 176 -10.88 17.53 17.92
C GLU A 176 -9.69 16.69 18.41
N THR A 177 -8.48 17.06 17.96
CA THR A 177 -7.25 16.37 18.39
C THR A 177 -6.96 16.60 19.88
N LYS A 178 -7.09 17.85 20.37
CA LYS A 178 -6.96 18.19 21.79
C LYS A 178 -8.00 17.45 22.63
N HIS A 179 -9.24 17.41 22.16
CA HIS A 179 -10.32 16.68 22.82
C HIS A 179 -10.02 15.18 22.92
N ALA A 180 -9.62 14.56 21.82
CA ALA A 180 -9.25 13.13 21.81
C ALA A 180 -8.08 12.84 22.76
N LEU A 181 -7.05 13.68 22.79
CA LEU A 181 -5.92 13.52 23.71
C LEU A 181 -6.34 13.68 25.19
N SER A 182 -7.23 14.64 25.51
CA SER A 182 -7.73 14.83 26.87
C SER A 182 -8.53 13.63 27.38
N LYS A 183 -9.32 13.00 26.51
CA LYS A 183 -10.11 11.82 26.85
C LYS A 183 -9.29 10.51 26.84
N ALA A 184 -8.14 10.53 26.17
CA ALA A 184 -7.23 9.39 26.14
C ALA A 184 -6.53 9.16 27.50
N GLY A 185 -6.30 10.21 28.28
CA GLY A 185 -5.61 10.15 29.56
C GLY A 185 -6.18 9.10 30.51
N GLY A 186 -5.35 8.19 31.01
CA GLY A 186 -5.75 7.08 31.88
C GLY A 186 -6.47 5.92 31.19
N SER A 187 -6.83 6.03 29.91
CA SER A 187 -7.47 4.98 29.13
C SER A 187 -6.46 3.93 28.62
N GLU A 188 -6.96 2.76 28.21
CA GLU A 188 -6.13 1.72 27.57
C GLU A 188 -5.54 2.17 26.22
N LEU A 189 -6.11 3.20 25.60
CA LEU A 189 -5.65 3.74 24.33
C LEU A 189 -4.72 4.98 24.49
N GLU A 190 -4.41 5.39 25.69
CA GLU A 190 -3.62 6.61 25.96
C GLU A 190 -2.30 6.60 25.17
N LEU A 191 -1.43 5.62 25.39
CA LEU A 191 -0.16 5.54 24.66
C LEU A 191 -0.36 5.38 23.17
N PHE A 192 -1.36 4.61 22.74
CA PHE A 192 -1.64 4.42 21.33
C PHE A 192 -2.00 5.74 20.64
N ILE A 193 -2.91 6.51 21.22
CA ILE A 193 -3.36 7.81 20.68
C ILE A 193 -2.22 8.82 20.71
N ASN A 194 -1.47 8.89 21.82
CA ASN A 194 -0.32 9.79 21.94
C ASN A 194 0.74 9.52 20.86
N PHE A 195 1.15 8.26 20.65
CA PHE A 195 2.10 7.92 19.57
C PHE A 195 1.55 8.21 18.17
N ALA A 196 0.25 7.98 17.94
CA ALA A 196 -0.37 8.25 16.65
C ALA A 196 -0.45 9.75 16.34
N VAL A 197 -0.77 10.57 17.33
CA VAL A 197 -0.94 12.03 17.19
C VAL A 197 0.41 12.76 17.18
N PHE A 198 1.28 12.50 18.16
CA PHE A 198 2.52 13.26 18.29
C PHE A 198 3.62 12.83 17.32
N LEU A 199 3.69 11.55 16.97
CA LEU A 199 4.73 11.02 16.10
C LEU A 199 4.22 10.52 14.74
N GLY A 200 2.92 10.56 14.51
CA GLY A 200 2.33 10.13 13.25
C GLY A 200 2.64 8.67 12.91
N LEU A 201 2.85 7.78 13.88
CA LEU A 201 3.24 6.41 13.66
C LEU A 201 2.13 5.58 12.99
N ARG A 202 2.54 4.59 12.20
CA ARG A 202 1.58 3.60 11.67
C ARG A 202 1.06 2.73 12.81
N LYS A 203 -0.21 2.31 12.74
CA LYS A 203 -0.81 1.38 13.70
C LYS A 203 0.12 0.20 14.05
N GLY A 204 0.71 -0.41 13.04
CA GLY A 204 1.57 -1.56 13.23
C GLY A 204 2.91 -1.25 13.89
N GLU A 205 3.44 -0.06 13.69
CA GLU A 205 4.64 0.44 14.37
C GLU A 205 4.33 0.61 15.86
N ILE A 206 3.26 1.32 16.21
CA ILE A 206 2.84 1.53 17.62
C ILE A 206 2.62 0.20 18.34
N LEU A 207 1.93 -0.75 17.72
CA LEU A 207 1.65 -2.07 18.32
C LEU A 207 2.89 -2.97 18.43
N ALA A 208 3.98 -2.63 17.74
CA ALA A 208 5.24 -3.35 17.83
C ALA A 208 6.19 -2.78 18.89
N LEU A 209 5.99 -1.53 19.33
CA LEU A 209 6.85 -0.84 20.29
C LEU A 209 6.90 -1.57 21.65
N ARG A 210 8.11 -1.66 22.17
CA ARG A 210 8.46 -2.22 23.48
C ARG A 210 9.16 -1.19 24.34
N TRP A 211 9.28 -1.47 25.65
CA TRP A 211 10.00 -0.58 26.56
C TRP A 211 11.47 -0.41 26.19
N CYS A 212 12.14 -1.47 25.69
CA CYS A 212 13.53 -1.40 25.21
C CYS A 212 13.72 -0.49 23.98
N ASP A 213 12.65 -0.13 23.27
CA ASP A 213 12.71 0.76 22.13
C ASP A 213 12.72 2.24 22.54
N VAL A 214 12.49 2.54 23.86
CA VAL A 214 12.45 3.89 24.42
C VAL A 214 13.72 4.21 25.17
N ASN A 215 14.43 5.22 24.71
CA ASN A 215 15.58 5.78 25.46
C ASN A 215 15.10 7.02 26.24
N PHE A 216 14.87 6.85 27.54
CA PHE A 216 14.40 7.92 28.42
C PHE A 216 15.46 9.01 28.65
N GLU A 217 16.74 8.66 28.74
CA GLU A 217 17.82 9.59 28.95
C GLU A 217 18.07 10.44 27.69
N GLY A 218 18.09 9.79 26.53
CA GLY A 218 18.25 10.46 25.24
C GLY A 218 16.99 11.14 24.71
N GLY A 219 15.82 10.88 25.32
CA GLY A 219 14.54 11.48 24.91
C GLY A 219 14.06 11.04 23.52
N TRP A 220 14.29 9.79 23.10
CA TRP A 220 13.90 9.31 21.78
C TRP A 220 13.34 7.89 21.81
N VAL A 221 12.61 7.53 20.75
CA VAL A 221 12.09 6.18 20.51
C VAL A 221 12.62 5.62 19.17
N GLN A 222 13.02 4.35 19.17
CA GLN A 222 13.46 3.62 17.98
C GLN A 222 12.27 2.94 17.31
N ILE A 223 12.09 3.20 16.03
CA ILE A 223 11.09 2.53 15.19
C ILE A 223 11.85 1.60 14.25
N ASP A 224 11.74 0.30 14.47
CA ASP A 224 12.42 -0.71 13.65
C ASP A 224 11.56 -1.95 13.37
N LYS A 225 10.33 -1.99 13.91
CA LYS A 225 9.41 -3.11 13.75
C LYS A 225 7.99 -2.66 13.42
N THR A 226 7.25 -3.57 12.80
CA THR A 226 5.82 -3.41 12.57
C THR A 226 5.09 -4.71 12.85
N ARG A 227 3.93 -4.61 13.49
CA ARG A 227 3.08 -5.72 13.85
C ARG A 227 1.73 -5.63 13.13
N SER A 228 1.33 -6.71 12.51
CA SER A 228 0.07 -6.75 11.77
C SER A 228 -0.48 -8.17 11.67
N ASN A 229 -1.81 -8.28 11.60
CA ASN A 229 -2.43 -9.52 11.16
C ASN A 229 -2.16 -9.71 9.67
N ARG A 230 -1.56 -10.83 9.32
CA ARG A 230 -1.24 -11.19 7.94
C ARG A 230 -1.83 -12.54 7.60
N ARG A 231 -2.36 -12.62 6.40
CA ARG A 231 -2.64 -13.91 5.79
C ARG A 231 -1.31 -14.57 5.42
N VAL A 232 -1.15 -15.79 5.81
CA VAL A 232 0.00 -16.63 5.44
C VAL A 232 -0.53 -17.93 4.88
N LEU A 233 0.17 -18.49 3.90
CA LEU A 233 -0.14 -19.78 3.33
C LEU A 233 0.60 -20.84 4.16
N SER A 234 -0.14 -21.80 4.73
CA SER A 234 0.47 -22.94 5.39
C SER A 234 1.14 -23.88 4.39
N PRO A 235 2.01 -24.82 4.80
CA PRO A 235 2.59 -25.83 3.90
C PRO A 235 1.52 -26.60 3.12
N GLU A 236 0.36 -26.86 3.74
CA GLU A 236 -0.79 -27.57 3.16
C GLU A 236 -1.62 -26.67 2.23
N GLY A 237 -1.20 -25.43 2.00
CA GLY A 237 -1.89 -24.50 1.11
C GLY A 237 -3.09 -23.78 1.72
N VAL A 238 -3.32 -23.90 3.04
CA VAL A 238 -4.44 -23.24 3.74
C VAL A 238 -4.05 -21.81 4.13
N ILE A 239 -4.97 -20.86 3.90
CA ILE A 239 -4.78 -19.47 4.32
C ILE A 239 -5.09 -19.34 5.81
N GLN A 240 -4.11 -18.92 6.60
CA GLN A 240 -4.24 -18.64 8.02
C GLN A 240 -3.97 -17.16 8.29
N THR A 241 -4.70 -16.56 9.23
CA THR A 241 -4.40 -15.22 9.71
C THR A 241 -3.54 -15.32 10.96
N ARG A 242 -2.32 -14.75 10.91
CA ARG A 242 -1.38 -14.73 12.02
C ARG A 242 -1.00 -13.30 12.39
N ASP A 243 -0.86 -13.04 13.67
CA ASP A 243 -0.30 -11.81 14.21
C ASP A 243 1.23 -11.89 14.12
N ILE A 244 1.82 -11.12 13.23
CA ILE A 244 3.25 -11.20 12.90
C ILE A 244 3.90 -9.85 13.17
N THR A 245 4.99 -9.88 13.93
CA THR A 245 5.95 -8.76 14.03
C THR A 245 7.07 -9.00 13.01
N SER A 246 7.41 -7.97 12.25
CA SER A 246 8.44 -8.04 11.21
C SER A 246 9.10 -6.68 11.03
N ASP A 247 10.23 -6.68 10.37
CA ASP A 247 10.89 -5.46 9.96
C ASP A 247 10.03 -4.61 9.02
N PRO A 248 10.24 -3.29 9.00
CA PRO A 248 9.58 -2.40 8.05
C PRO A 248 9.80 -2.83 6.60
N LYS A 249 8.87 -2.43 5.74
CA LYS A 249 8.98 -2.76 4.30
C LYS A 249 10.05 -1.97 3.57
N THR A 250 10.39 -0.78 4.07
CA THR A 250 11.31 0.17 3.45
C THR A 250 12.33 0.65 4.47
N PHE A 251 13.49 1.10 4.00
CA PHE A 251 14.53 1.67 4.85
C PHE A 251 14.03 2.88 5.66
N SER A 252 13.16 3.71 5.09
CA SER A 252 12.53 4.85 5.78
C SER A 252 11.65 4.45 6.99
N GLY A 253 11.36 3.16 7.13
CA GLY A 253 10.68 2.62 8.31
C GLY A 253 11.61 2.49 9.54
N PHE A 254 12.94 2.48 9.34
CA PHE A 254 13.93 2.45 10.42
C PHE A 254 14.31 3.89 10.76
N ARG A 255 13.88 4.38 11.92
CA ARG A 255 14.12 5.77 12.34
C ARG A 255 14.07 5.94 13.83
N ARG A 256 14.78 6.96 14.32
CA ARG A 256 14.66 7.47 15.67
C ARG A 256 13.82 8.75 15.66
N LEU A 257 12.92 8.87 16.60
CA LEU A 257 12.07 10.04 16.73
C LEU A 257 12.21 10.60 18.14
N PRO A 258 12.32 11.94 18.29
CA PRO A 258 12.31 12.58 19.60
C PRO A 258 10.97 12.35 20.27
N LEU A 259 10.99 12.20 21.59
CA LEU A 259 9.80 12.08 22.43
C LEU A 259 9.36 13.48 22.89
N PRO A 260 8.21 13.99 22.44
CA PRO A 260 7.67 15.23 22.97
C PRO A 260 7.40 15.10 24.49
N PRO A 261 7.54 16.19 25.29
CA PRO A 261 7.37 16.15 26.74
C PRO A 261 6.06 15.49 27.19
N LYS A 262 4.95 15.79 26.52
CA LYS A 262 3.64 15.17 26.83
C LYS A 262 3.62 13.66 26.66
N LEU A 263 4.26 13.14 25.61
CA LEU A 263 4.35 11.69 25.38
C LEU A 263 5.31 11.04 26.39
N LEU A 264 6.40 11.71 26.76
CA LEU A 264 7.31 11.25 27.80
C LEU A 264 6.59 11.12 29.14
N VAL A 265 5.80 12.13 29.54
CA VAL A 265 4.96 12.07 30.76
C VAL A 265 3.97 10.90 30.71
N ALA A 266 3.30 10.68 29.59
CA ALA A 266 2.38 9.56 29.44
C ALA A 266 3.09 8.20 29.60
N LEU A 267 4.30 8.05 29.08
CA LEU A 267 5.12 6.84 29.24
C LEU A 267 5.53 6.62 30.71
N LEU A 268 5.97 7.66 31.39
CA LEU A 268 6.33 7.60 32.81
C LEU A 268 5.13 7.22 33.66
N ASN A 269 3.98 7.86 33.44
CA ASN A 269 2.74 7.54 34.15
C ASN A 269 2.31 6.09 33.96
N GLU A 270 2.42 5.58 32.74
CA GLU A 270 2.08 4.16 32.47
C GLU A 270 3.07 3.22 33.17
N ARG A 271 4.36 3.56 33.21
CA ARG A 271 5.38 2.78 33.94
C ARG A 271 5.06 2.74 35.44
N ASP A 272 4.78 3.87 36.04
CA ASP A 272 4.42 3.99 37.46
C ASP A 272 3.13 3.24 37.80
N LYS A 273 2.12 3.35 36.91
CA LYS A 273 0.86 2.60 37.03
C LYS A 273 1.10 1.10 37.08
N ARG A 274 1.97 0.58 36.23
CA ARG A 274 2.33 -0.85 36.19
C ARG A 274 3.08 -1.27 37.45
N GLN A 275 4.01 -0.47 37.93
CA GLN A 275 4.73 -0.73 39.19
C GLN A 275 3.79 -0.79 40.37
N ARG A 276 2.84 0.15 40.51
CA ARG A 276 1.86 0.15 41.60
C ARG A 276 0.91 -1.05 41.53
N ALA A 277 0.64 -1.58 40.35
CA ALA A 277 -0.17 -2.80 40.17
C ALA A 277 0.64 -4.09 40.38
N ASN A 278 1.85 -4.03 40.93
CA ASN A 278 2.80 -5.14 41.09
C ASN A 278 3.06 -5.93 39.79
N GLN A 279 2.89 -5.26 38.63
CA GLN A 279 3.21 -5.83 37.35
C GLN A 279 4.66 -5.52 37.00
N THR A 280 5.51 -6.54 37.07
CA THR A 280 6.91 -6.39 36.60
C THR A 280 6.89 -6.00 35.12
N THR A 281 7.49 -4.86 34.79
CA THR A 281 7.64 -4.42 33.40
C THR A 281 9.00 -4.87 32.92
N LEU A 282 9.02 -5.84 31.98
CA LEU A 282 10.23 -6.25 31.31
C LEU A 282 10.51 -5.31 30.13
N GLU A 283 11.77 -5.11 29.80
CA GLU A 283 12.15 -4.33 28.63
C GLU A 283 11.56 -4.87 27.31
N SER A 284 11.37 -6.18 27.24
CA SER A 284 10.74 -6.86 26.09
C SER A 284 9.23 -6.70 26.00
N ASP A 285 8.59 -6.12 27.02
CA ASP A 285 7.13 -5.95 27.05
C ASP A 285 6.65 -4.87 26.09
N TYR A 286 5.48 -5.07 25.50
CA TYR A 286 4.86 -4.08 24.63
C TYR A 286 4.42 -2.84 25.44
N LEU A 287 4.61 -1.65 24.84
CA LEU A 287 4.14 -0.39 25.40
C LEU A 287 2.61 -0.34 25.44
N VAL A 288 1.96 -0.72 24.34
CA VAL A 288 0.49 -0.78 24.26
C VAL A 288 0.02 -2.19 24.62
N ARG A 289 -0.72 -2.29 25.73
CA ARG A 289 -1.31 -3.55 26.23
C ARG A 289 -2.83 -3.53 26.08
N GLY A 290 -3.43 -4.70 26.01
CA GLY A 290 -4.87 -4.89 26.06
C GLY A 290 -5.39 -5.05 27.47
N VAL A 291 -6.70 -5.21 27.59
CA VAL A 291 -7.38 -5.56 28.86
C VAL A 291 -6.71 -6.77 29.51
N GLY A 292 -6.40 -6.66 30.79
CA GLY A 292 -5.69 -7.73 31.50
C GLY A 292 -4.18 -7.78 31.28
N GLY A 293 -3.57 -6.73 30.68
CA GLY A 293 -2.12 -6.56 30.56
C GLY A 293 -1.47 -7.36 29.43
N GLY A 294 -2.24 -8.13 28.67
CA GLY A 294 -1.73 -8.94 27.57
C GLY A 294 -1.48 -8.15 26.28
N LYS A 295 -1.00 -8.86 25.27
CA LYS A 295 -0.76 -8.33 23.92
C LYS A 295 -2.05 -7.89 23.26
N VAL A 296 -2.17 -6.62 22.84
CA VAL A 296 -3.34 -6.16 22.08
C VAL A 296 -3.46 -6.93 20.77
N SER A 297 -4.61 -7.52 20.51
CA SER A 297 -4.91 -8.07 19.18
C SER A 297 -5.08 -6.94 18.17
N VAL A 298 -4.38 -7.06 17.04
CA VAL A 298 -4.48 -6.06 15.93
C VAL A 298 -5.92 -5.92 15.42
N SER A 299 -6.71 -7.00 15.46
CA SER A 299 -8.13 -6.99 15.09
C SER A 299 -8.99 -6.32 16.14
N PHE A 300 -8.67 -6.52 17.43
CA PHE A 300 -9.44 -6.01 18.55
C PHE A 300 -9.30 -4.50 18.72
N LEU A 301 -8.14 -3.94 18.37
CA LEU A 301 -7.89 -2.50 18.44
C LEU A 301 -8.98 -1.68 17.71
N GLY A 302 -9.46 -2.16 16.55
CA GLY A 302 -10.52 -1.47 15.81
C GLY A 302 -11.85 -1.39 16.56
N LYS A 303 -12.17 -2.42 17.39
CA LYS A 303 -13.35 -2.43 18.26
C LYS A 303 -13.16 -1.48 19.44
N GLN A 304 -11.98 -1.50 20.08
CA GLN A 304 -11.64 -0.58 21.19
C GLN A 304 -11.68 0.87 20.69
N TRP A 305 -11.13 1.15 19.51
CA TRP A 305 -11.17 2.47 18.89
C TRP A 305 -12.59 2.98 18.64
N LYS A 306 -13.45 2.12 18.08
CA LYS A 306 -14.87 2.46 17.88
C LYS A 306 -15.55 2.80 19.22
N ARG A 307 -15.38 1.93 20.22
CA ARG A 307 -15.96 2.13 21.54
C ARG A 307 -15.47 3.43 22.21
N PHE A 308 -14.18 3.71 22.12
CA PHE A 308 -13.57 4.93 22.65
C PHE A 308 -14.19 6.19 22.03
N CYS A 309 -14.31 6.23 20.70
CA CYS A 309 -14.92 7.37 20.02
C CYS A 309 -16.39 7.57 20.42
N GLU A 310 -17.17 6.47 20.53
CA GLU A 310 -18.57 6.52 20.93
C GLU A 310 -18.75 6.95 22.39
N GLN A 311 -17.91 6.50 23.32
CA GLN A 311 -17.98 6.82 24.74
C GLN A 311 -17.60 8.28 25.05
N HIS A 312 -16.81 8.90 24.22
CA HIS A 312 -16.26 10.25 24.47
C HIS A 312 -16.73 11.31 23.46
N ASP A 313 -17.74 10.98 22.66
CA ASP A 313 -18.28 11.88 21.63
C ASP A 313 -17.18 12.43 20.70
N ILE A 314 -16.31 11.52 20.24
CA ILE A 314 -15.21 11.87 19.33
C ILE A 314 -15.61 11.48 17.91
N ARG A 315 -15.50 12.40 16.95
CA ARG A 315 -15.74 12.10 15.54
C ARG A 315 -14.83 10.96 15.10
N LYS A 316 -15.43 9.82 14.79
CA LYS A 316 -14.69 8.61 14.42
C LYS A 316 -14.03 8.77 13.05
N ILE A 317 -12.71 8.72 13.03
CA ILE A 317 -11.90 8.54 11.82
C ILE A 317 -11.26 7.15 11.80
N ARG A 318 -10.76 6.72 10.63
CA ARG A 318 -10.00 5.46 10.58
C ARG A 318 -8.71 5.63 11.38
N ILE A 319 -8.27 4.59 12.07
CA ILE A 319 -7.01 4.61 12.85
C ILE A 319 -5.82 5.12 12.02
N HIS A 320 -5.78 4.80 10.71
CA HIS A 320 -4.71 5.29 9.83
C HIS A 320 -4.82 6.80 9.56
N ASP A 321 -6.01 7.36 9.64
CA ASP A 321 -6.25 8.79 9.39
C ASP A 321 -5.83 9.67 10.59
N ILE A 322 -5.63 9.11 11.79
CA ILE A 322 -4.97 9.80 12.91
C ILE A 322 -3.55 10.22 12.49
N ARG A 323 -2.84 9.37 11.78
CA ARG A 323 -1.54 9.71 11.21
C ARG A 323 -1.64 10.82 10.13
N HIS A 324 -2.71 10.81 9.32
CA HIS A 324 -2.95 11.90 8.36
C HIS A 324 -3.20 13.20 9.10
N THR A 325 -3.96 13.18 10.21
CA THR A 325 -4.14 14.33 11.12
C THR A 325 -2.80 14.85 11.61
N ALA A 326 -1.94 13.99 12.15
CA ALA A 326 -0.61 14.38 12.65
C ALA A 326 0.24 15.07 11.56
N ILE A 327 0.25 14.53 10.34
CA ILE A 327 1.01 15.08 9.21
C ILE A 327 0.44 16.45 8.80
N VAL A 328 -0.87 16.57 8.67
CA VAL A 328 -1.52 17.84 8.28
C VAL A 328 -1.26 18.91 9.33
N GLN A 329 -1.46 18.60 10.61
CA GLN A 329 -1.23 19.55 11.70
C GLN A 329 0.25 19.97 11.82
N ALA A 330 1.20 19.05 11.59
CA ALA A 330 2.62 19.41 11.58
C ALA A 330 2.94 20.40 10.45
N LEU A 331 2.40 20.18 9.24
CA LEU A 331 2.57 21.09 8.10
C LEU A 331 1.87 22.44 8.34
N GLU A 332 0.71 22.45 8.99
CA GLU A 332 -0.01 23.66 9.40
C GLU A 332 0.73 24.44 10.49
N ALA A 333 1.46 23.74 11.35
CA ALA A 333 2.34 24.35 12.34
C ALA A 333 3.67 24.86 11.77
N GLY A 334 3.90 24.73 10.44
CA GLY A 334 5.08 25.25 9.76
C GLY A 334 6.21 24.25 9.51
N ALA A 335 6.01 22.96 9.82
CA ALA A 335 6.98 21.92 9.46
C ALA A 335 7.15 21.84 7.94
N ARG A 336 8.38 21.60 7.45
CA ARG A 336 8.64 21.39 6.05
C ARG A 336 8.09 20.04 5.59
N LEU A 337 7.77 19.94 4.30
CA LEU A 337 7.24 18.72 3.71
C LEU A 337 8.16 17.51 3.90
N GLU A 338 9.48 17.77 3.80
CA GLU A 338 10.53 16.75 4.00
C GLU A 338 10.57 16.27 5.45
N GLU A 339 10.46 17.19 6.42
CA GLU A 339 10.47 16.90 7.85
C GLU A 339 9.25 16.05 8.22
N ALA A 340 8.06 16.46 7.79
CA ALA A 340 6.82 15.71 7.99
C ALA A 340 6.87 14.32 7.33
N SER A 341 7.47 14.22 6.14
CA SER A 341 7.65 12.97 5.41
C SER A 341 8.62 12.03 6.13
N GLN A 342 9.76 12.55 6.59
CA GLN A 342 10.76 11.79 7.32
C GLN A 342 10.24 11.35 8.69
N GLY A 343 9.65 12.22 9.46
CA GLY A 343 9.04 11.90 10.76
C GLY A 343 7.97 10.82 10.64
N ALA A 344 7.11 10.93 9.64
CA ALA A 344 6.13 9.91 9.33
C ALA A 344 6.75 8.60 8.78
N GLY A 345 7.99 8.60 8.25
CA GLY A 345 8.61 7.43 7.62
C GLY A 345 7.93 7.07 6.30
N HIS A 346 7.67 8.07 5.44
CA HIS A 346 7.24 7.84 4.07
C HIS A 346 8.47 7.51 3.21
N SER A 347 8.30 6.62 2.24
CA SER A 347 9.36 6.27 1.30
C SER A 347 9.61 7.36 0.25
N SER A 348 8.69 8.34 0.14
CA SER A 348 8.75 9.47 -0.78
C SER A 348 7.93 10.63 -0.23
N THR A 349 8.42 11.85 -0.42
CA THR A 349 7.71 13.10 -0.11
C THR A 349 6.41 13.25 -0.91
N GLU A 350 6.30 12.60 -2.06
CA GLU A 350 5.10 12.60 -2.88
C GLU A 350 3.86 12.04 -2.14
N ILE A 351 4.07 11.09 -1.23
CA ILE A 351 2.99 10.56 -0.38
C ILE A 351 2.47 11.66 0.55
N THR A 352 3.38 12.38 1.22
CA THR A 352 3.04 13.50 2.12
C THR A 352 2.38 14.64 1.34
N LYS A 353 2.93 15.01 0.19
CA LYS A 353 2.37 16.03 -0.70
C LYS A 353 0.94 15.71 -1.11
N ARG A 354 0.65 14.45 -1.47
CA ARG A 354 -0.69 14.00 -1.85
C ARG A 354 -1.68 14.05 -0.68
N ILE A 355 -1.23 13.71 0.54
CA ILE A 355 -2.05 13.84 1.75
C ILE A 355 -2.37 15.31 1.99
N TYR A 356 -1.35 16.17 1.99
CA TYR A 356 -1.49 17.59 2.25
C TYR A 356 -2.37 18.30 1.21
N ALA A 357 -2.08 18.13 -0.08
CA ALA A 357 -2.87 18.73 -1.17
C ALA A 357 -4.35 18.33 -1.17
N ARG A 358 -4.67 17.16 -0.59
CA ARG A 358 -6.04 16.68 -0.49
C ARG A 358 -6.83 17.34 0.64
N TYR A 359 -6.16 17.69 1.74
CA TYR A 359 -6.82 18.12 2.98
C TYR A 359 -6.67 19.61 3.26
N VAL A 360 -5.84 20.34 2.53
CA VAL A 360 -5.62 21.77 2.77
C VAL A 360 -6.02 22.62 1.56
N PRO A 361 -7.35 22.87 1.37
CA PRO A 361 -7.83 23.88 0.43
C PRO A 361 -7.27 25.28 0.76
N ALA A 362 -6.92 25.51 2.04
CA ALA A 362 -6.34 26.77 2.55
C ALA A 362 -4.93 27.10 2.01
N LEU A 363 -4.27 26.21 1.24
CA LEU A 363 -2.99 26.54 0.59
C LEU A 363 -3.11 27.73 -0.37
N ALA A 364 -4.16 27.76 -1.18
CA ALA A 364 -4.43 28.87 -2.08
C ALA A 364 -4.75 30.15 -1.30
N GLN A 365 -5.47 30.03 -0.19
CA GLN A 365 -5.85 31.14 0.66
C GLN A 365 -4.65 31.69 1.45
N ARG A 366 -3.79 30.81 2.01
CA ARG A 366 -2.54 31.21 2.66
C ARG A 366 -1.55 31.85 1.69
N PHE A 367 -1.44 31.30 0.46
CA PHE A 367 -0.62 31.90 -0.58
C PHE A 367 -1.10 33.32 -0.91
N ALA A 368 -2.40 33.51 -1.09
CA ALA A 368 -2.98 34.82 -1.35
C ALA A 368 -2.79 35.79 -0.16
N SER A 369 -3.02 35.33 1.08
CA SER A 369 -2.86 36.14 2.29
C SER A 369 -1.40 36.54 2.53
N SER A 370 -0.46 35.58 2.43
CA SER A 370 0.97 35.89 2.63
C SER A 370 1.54 36.80 1.54
N LEU A 371 1.00 36.73 0.32
CA LEU A 371 1.36 37.66 -0.72
C LEU A 371 0.76 39.06 -0.49
N ALA A 372 -0.50 39.12 -0.04
CA ALA A 372 -1.15 40.37 0.30
C ALA A 372 -0.44 41.09 1.46
N GLU A 373 -0.16 40.37 2.56
CA GLU A 373 0.59 40.91 3.71
C GLU A 373 1.95 41.47 3.28
N ARG A 374 2.68 40.75 2.42
CA ARG A 374 4.00 41.21 1.95
C ARG A 374 3.93 42.42 1.02
N LEU A 375 2.88 42.53 0.20
CA LEU A 375 2.67 43.66 -0.68
C LEU A 375 2.14 44.91 0.09
N ASP A 376 1.40 44.68 1.17
CA ASP A 376 0.91 45.75 2.04
C ASP A 376 2.06 46.35 2.90
N ASP A 377 3.00 45.54 3.38
CA ASP A 377 4.21 46.02 4.12
C ASP A 377 5.12 46.88 3.23
N GLU A 378 5.27 46.60 1.94
CA GLU A 378 6.06 47.42 1.01
C GLU A 378 5.39 48.79 0.75
N SER A 379 4.06 48.93 0.93
CA SER A 379 3.36 50.20 0.79
C SER A 379 3.51 51.14 1.99
N ALA A 380 3.77 50.58 3.17
CA ALA A 380 3.99 51.40 4.39
C ALA A 380 5.36 52.09 4.44
N ASP A 381 6.40 51.46 3.90
CA ASP A 381 7.75 52.05 3.84
C ASP A 381 7.87 53.18 2.80
N THR A 382 7.01 53.19 1.77
CA THR A 382 7.05 54.26 0.75
C THR A 382 6.35 55.55 1.15
N GLN A 383 5.43 55.51 2.13
CA GLN A 383 4.77 56.74 2.65
C GLN A 383 5.58 57.49 3.73
N GLY A 384 6.52 56.81 4.39
CA GLY A 384 7.43 57.45 5.37
C GLY A 384 8.53 58.33 4.77
N ALA A 385 8.86 58.16 3.49
CA ALA A 385 9.94 58.87 2.82
C ALA A 385 9.53 60.22 2.19
N PHE A 386 8.23 60.53 2.13
CA PHE A 386 7.72 61.76 1.47
C PHE A 386 7.35 62.89 2.39
N LEU A 387 7.46 62.76 3.73
CA LEU A 387 7.07 63.81 4.68
C LEU A 387 8.25 64.47 5.42
N GLY A 388 9.50 64.31 4.96
CA GLY A 388 10.70 64.85 5.60
C GLY A 388 11.41 65.99 4.84
N GLY A 389 10.79 66.63 3.85
CA GLY A 389 11.39 67.76 3.09
C GLY A 389 10.78 69.11 3.43
N GLY A 390 10.89 69.55 4.69
CA GLY A 390 10.58 70.90 5.07
C GLY A 390 11.70 71.89 4.65
N VAL A 391 11.45 72.66 3.60
CA VAL A 391 12.30 73.76 3.18
C VAL A 391 12.17 74.88 4.19
N ASN A 392 13.23 75.16 4.96
CA ASN A 392 13.39 76.45 5.71
C ASN A 392 13.80 77.46 4.68
N VAL A 393 12.96 78.48 4.50
CA VAL A 393 13.31 79.72 3.86
C VAL A 393 13.41 80.75 4.99
N ASP A 394 14.62 81.11 5.40
CA ASP A 394 14.88 82.28 6.21
C ASP A 394 15.32 83.42 5.33
N ASN A 395 14.81 84.61 5.67
CA ASN A 395 15.04 85.94 5.17
C ASN A 395 16.51 86.39 5.10
#